data_84f6a7f8dc5cfa347a84b5284a817a5d
#
_entry.id   84f6a7f8dc5cfa347a84b5284a817a5d
#
_cell.length_a   1.000
_cell.length_b   1.000
_cell.length_c   1.000
_cell.angle_alpha   90.00
_cell.angle_beta   90.00
_cell.angle_gamma   90.00
#
_symmetry.space_group_name_H-M   'P 1'
#
loop_
_entity.id
_entity.type
_entity.pdbx_description
1 polymer ?
#
loop_
_entity_poly.entity_id
_entity_poly.type
_entity_poly.pdbx_seq_one_letter_code
_entity_poly.pdbx_strand_id
1 'polypeptide(L)'
;MKKIKFGIMQGRLSPTKKNLIQFFPSDTWQNEFKPARKLGFKFIEWTLDYYNLNQNPLLNQKLRLKIKRLCKKYDIKIKSVTCDCFMEKPFWKIKDNYKYLLDFRNVIDAASKFGIKYIIIPLVDNGSLQNYIHIKRTIKIFKKELKMIKKKNVEILFESDFKPKALEKFIKRFDLRYFGINYDIGNSAGLGYDIDSEFKSYGKYIKNIHIKDKKFKGKTVRLGEGDAQFEKLEKNIKKLKYKGSVILQTARSKRKQDYNEAKLNFKFIKEKLKNND
;
A
#
# COMPACT_ATOMS: atom_id res chain seq x y z
N MET A 1 9.36 4.54 22.95
CA MET A 1 8.88 4.80 21.56
C MET A 1 7.36 4.59 21.51
N LYS A 2 6.63 5.36 20.67
CA LYS A 2 5.22 5.01 20.45
C LYS A 2 5.15 3.66 19.77
N LYS A 3 4.29 2.78 20.29
CA LYS A 3 4.02 1.44 19.78
C LYS A 3 3.63 1.49 18.29
N ILE A 4 4.24 0.63 17.47
CA ILE A 4 3.90 0.49 16.05
C ILE A 4 2.46 0.01 15.93
N LYS A 5 1.68 0.66 15.07
CA LYS A 5 0.29 0.27 14.79
C LYS A 5 0.24 -0.48 13.47
N PHE A 6 -0.18 -1.73 13.55
CA PHE A 6 -0.27 -2.61 12.41
C PHE A 6 -1.64 -2.55 11.74
N GLY A 7 -1.61 -2.70 10.43
CA GLY A 7 -2.77 -2.94 9.59
C GLY A 7 -2.59 -4.18 8.73
N ILE A 8 -3.66 -4.51 8.01
CA ILE A 8 -3.67 -5.60 7.04
C ILE A 8 -4.23 -5.10 5.72
N MET A 9 -3.63 -5.53 4.61
CA MET A 9 -4.13 -5.27 3.27
C MET A 9 -5.48 -5.96 3.08
N GLN A 10 -6.44 -5.26 2.54
CA GLN A 10 -7.75 -5.80 2.22
C GLN A 10 -7.63 -7.01 1.27
N GLY A 11 -8.53 -7.94 1.43
CA GLY A 11 -8.51 -9.22 0.73
C GLY A 11 -7.70 -10.31 1.46
N ARG A 12 -6.82 -9.99 2.42
CA ARG A 12 -6.00 -10.97 3.14
C ARG A 12 -6.76 -11.81 4.16
N LEU A 13 -7.98 -11.39 4.53
CA LEU A 13 -8.87 -12.12 5.44
C LEU A 13 -10.10 -12.70 4.73
N SER A 14 -10.15 -12.55 3.41
CA SER A 14 -11.18 -13.13 2.53
C SER A 14 -10.66 -14.35 1.80
N PRO A 15 -11.51 -15.31 1.44
CA PRO A 15 -11.12 -16.47 0.65
C PRO A 15 -10.46 -16.07 -0.67
N THR A 16 -9.42 -16.80 -1.08
CA THR A 16 -8.70 -16.56 -2.33
C THR A 16 -9.61 -16.74 -3.54
N LYS A 17 -9.58 -15.79 -4.47
CA LYS A 17 -10.32 -15.83 -5.74
C LYS A 17 -9.34 -16.04 -6.89
N LYS A 18 -9.56 -17.05 -7.73
CA LYS A 18 -8.76 -17.32 -8.95
C LYS A 18 -7.23 -17.30 -8.73
N ASN A 19 -6.74 -17.75 -7.58
CA ASN A 19 -5.32 -17.74 -7.21
C ASN A 19 -4.65 -16.36 -7.24
N LEU A 20 -5.42 -15.26 -7.22
CA LEU A 20 -4.89 -13.92 -7.17
C LEU A 20 -4.29 -13.62 -5.77
N ILE A 21 -3.07 -13.11 -5.74
CA ILE A 21 -2.43 -12.68 -4.50
C ILE A 21 -3.13 -11.42 -3.96
N GLN A 22 -3.42 -10.46 -4.84
CA GLN A 22 -4.03 -9.18 -4.51
C GLN A 22 -5.33 -9.00 -5.29
N PHE A 23 -6.41 -8.62 -4.63
CA PHE A 23 -7.69 -8.24 -5.23
C PHE A 23 -8.60 -7.59 -4.19
N PHE A 24 -9.57 -6.82 -4.65
CA PHE A 24 -10.67 -6.35 -3.82
C PHE A 24 -11.72 -7.46 -3.65
N PRO A 25 -12.04 -7.90 -2.41
CA PRO A 25 -13.00 -8.98 -2.17
C PRO A 25 -14.45 -8.48 -2.24
N SER A 26 -14.95 -8.21 -3.45
CA SER A 26 -16.26 -7.58 -3.73
C SER A 26 -17.42 -8.17 -2.93
N ASP A 27 -17.42 -9.49 -2.77
CA ASP A 27 -18.54 -10.22 -2.16
C ASP A 27 -18.41 -10.32 -0.62
N THR A 28 -17.18 -10.19 -0.09
CA THR A 28 -16.87 -10.53 1.30
C THR A 28 -16.15 -9.42 2.07
N TRP A 29 -15.92 -8.24 1.47
CA TRP A 29 -15.15 -7.15 2.09
C TRP A 29 -15.64 -6.73 3.49
N GLN A 30 -16.97 -6.83 3.74
CA GLN A 30 -17.53 -6.49 5.05
C GLN A 30 -17.08 -7.48 6.14
N ASN A 31 -16.82 -8.73 5.76
CA ASN A 31 -16.49 -9.80 6.67
C ASN A 31 -15.06 -9.72 7.20
N GLU A 32 -14.20 -8.87 6.62
CA GLU A 32 -12.80 -8.72 7.03
C GLU A 32 -12.63 -7.90 8.33
N PHE A 33 -13.57 -7.02 8.68
CA PHE A 33 -13.43 -6.12 9.83
C PHE A 33 -13.39 -6.87 11.18
N LYS A 34 -14.31 -7.82 11.39
CA LYS A 34 -14.35 -8.62 12.63
C LYS A 34 -13.07 -9.43 12.86
N PRO A 35 -12.59 -10.26 11.90
CA PRO A 35 -11.34 -10.99 12.07
C PRO A 35 -10.12 -10.08 12.16
N ALA A 36 -10.06 -8.96 11.43
CA ALA A 36 -8.97 -7.99 11.58
C ALA A 36 -8.89 -7.47 13.03
N ARG A 37 -10.03 -7.08 13.61
CA ARG A 37 -10.07 -6.64 15.01
C ARG A 37 -9.68 -7.75 15.99
N LYS A 38 -10.19 -8.96 15.78
CA LYS A 38 -9.89 -10.13 16.62
C LYS A 38 -8.40 -10.46 16.63
N LEU A 39 -7.71 -10.30 15.52
CA LEU A 39 -6.26 -10.47 15.41
C LEU A 39 -5.46 -9.31 16.04
N GLY A 40 -6.08 -8.16 16.31
CA GLY A 40 -5.43 -7.01 16.94
C GLY A 40 -4.97 -5.93 15.95
N PHE A 41 -5.32 -6.04 14.67
CA PHE A 41 -5.06 -4.99 13.70
C PHE A 41 -5.83 -3.71 14.04
N LYS A 42 -5.21 -2.56 13.74
CA LYS A 42 -5.79 -1.23 13.92
C LYS A 42 -6.23 -0.60 12.62
N PHE A 43 -5.72 -1.11 11.50
CA PHE A 43 -6.02 -0.61 10.17
C PHE A 43 -6.38 -1.73 9.22
N ILE A 44 -7.28 -1.43 8.28
CA ILE A 44 -7.38 -2.12 7.00
C ILE A 44 -6.94 -1.12 5.94
N GLU A 45 -5.97 -1.49 5.09
CA GLU A 45 -5.65 -0.72 3.90
C GLU A 45 -6.57 -1.15 2.78
N TRP A 46 -7.31 -0.17 2.24
CA TRP A 46 -8.30 -0.42 1.20
C TRP A 46 -7.63 -0.72 -0.14
N THR A 47 -8.26 -1.51 -1.00
CA THR A 47 -7.73 -1.90 -2.31
C THR A 47 -8.69 -1.52 -3.42
N LEU A 48 -8.17 -1.01 -4.53
CA LEU A 48 -8.91 -0.69 -5.75
C LEU A 48 -8.31 -1.43 -6.93
N ASP A 49 -9.09 -2.36 -7.50
CA ASP A 49 -8.78 -3.08 -8.75
C ASP A 49 -9.49 -2.40 -9.91
N TYR A 50 -8.92 -2.41 -11.11
CA TYR A 50 -9.51 -1.74 -12.26
C TYR A 50 -10.81 -2.39 -12.72
N TYR A 51 -10.87 -3.72 -12.73
CA TYR A 51 -12.03 -4.47 -13.23
C TYR A 51 -13.35 -4.06 -12.56
N ASN A 52 -13.33 -3.80 -11.25
CA ASN A 52 -14.52 -3.43 -10.47
C ASN A 52 -14.43 -2.02 -9.88
N LEU A 53 -13.65 -1.12 -10.46
CA LEU A 53 -13.37 0.19 -9.88
C LEU A 53 -14.65 0.97 -9.60
N ASN A 54 -15.52 1.10 -10.59
CA ASN A 54 -16.77 1.87 -10.47
C ASN A 54 -17.78 1.25 -9.48
N GLN A 55 -17.66 -0.04 -9.20
CA GLN A 55 -18.51 -0.78 -8.26
C GLN A 55 -17.90 -0.83 -6.85
N ASN A 56 -16.66 -0.33 -6.69
CA ASN A 56 -15.99 -0.37 -5.40
C ASN A 56 -16.74 0.48 -4.36
N PRO A 57 -17.04 -0.08 -3.18
CA PRO A 57 -17.80 0.60 -2.12
C PRO A 57 -17.24 1.96 -1.71
N LEU A 58 -15.92 2.17 -1.82
CA LEU A 58 -15.29 3.44 -1.51
C LEU A 58 -15.76 4.55 -2.46
N LEU A 59 -16.02 4.24 -3.72
CA LEU A 59 -16.48 5.22 -4.72
C LEU A 59 -17.98 5.51 -4.63
N ASN A 60 -18.75 4.66 -3.95
CA ASN A 60 -20.19 4.81 -3.76
C ASN A 60 -20.52 5.51 -2.43
N GLN A 61 -21.29 6.61 -2.48
CA GLN A 61 -21.61 7.40 -1.28
C GLN A 61 -22.36 6.60 -0.21
N LYS A 62 -23.37 5.81 -0.59
CA LYS A 62 -24.17 5.01 0.36
C LYS A 62 -23.31 3.92 1.01
N LEU A 63 -22.47 3.26 0.21
CA LEU A 63 -21.59 2.20 0.72
C LEU A 63 -20.43 2.75 1.57
N ARG A 64 -19.94 3.97 1.32
CA ARG A 64 -18.99 4.64 2.24
C ARG A 64 -19.57 4.78 3.66
N LEU A 65 -20.85 5.07 3.80
CA LEU A 65 -21.49 5.10 5.12
C LEU A 65 -21.49 3.73 5.80
N LYS A 66 -21.71 2.65 5.03
CA LYS A 66 -21.60 1.28 5.54
C LYS A 66 -20.17 0.97 6.00
N ILE A 67 -19.16 1.36 5.23
CA ILE A 67 -17.75 1.20 5.62
C ILE A 67 -17.48 1.96 6.95
N LYS A 68 -17.92 3.22 7.07
CA LYS A 68 -17.76 4.02 8.30
C LYS A 68 -18.41 3.36 9.52
N ARG A 69 -19.62 2.78 9.35
CA ARG A 69 -20.30 2.03 10.44
C ARG A 69 -19.49 0.81 10.88
N LEU A 70 -18.92 0.04 9.93
CA LEU A 70 -18.06 -1.11 10.24
C LEU A 70 -16.76 -0.67 10.93
N CYS A 71 -16.14 0.41 10.46
CA CYS A 71 -14.98 1.00 11.12
C CYS A 71 -15.26 1.33 12.59
N LYS A 72 -16.40 1.99 12.87
CA LYS A 72 -16.83 2.33 14.24
C LYS A 72 -17.11 1.07 15.05
N LYS A 73 -17.88 0.12 14.50
CA LYS A 73 -18.29 -1.12 15.18
C LYS A 73 -17.09 -1.97 15.64
N TYR A 74 -16.04 -2.05 14.82
CA TYR A 74 -14.89 -2.92 15.06
C TYR A 74 -13.62 -2.16 15.49
N ASP A 75 -13.69 -0.85 15.73
CA ASP A 75 -12.51 -0.01 16.06
C ASP A 75 -11.35 -0.23 15.08
N ILE A 76 -11.68 -0.26 13.79
CA ILE A 76 -10.74 -0.34 12.67
C ILE A 76 -10.75 1.00 11.94
N LYS A 77 -9.57 1.46 11.51
CA LYS A 77 -9.45 2.68 10.68
C LYS A 77 -8.96 2.31 9.29
N ILE A 78 -9.42 3.06 8.30
CA ILE A 78 -8.90 3.02 6.93
C ILE A 78 -8.17 4.33 6.70
N LYS A 79 -6.84 4.30 6.65
CA LYS A 79 -5.98 5.48 6.49
C LYS A 79 -5.34 5.58 5.13
N SER A 80 -5.28 4.46 4.43
CA SER A 80 -4.63 4.33 3.14
C SER A 80 -5.47 3.48 2.19
N VAL A 81 -5.27 3.74 0.90
CA VAL A 81 -5.85 2.97 -0.19
C VAL A 81 -4.78 2.67 -1.23
N THR A 82 -4.62 1.41 -1.57
CA THR A 82 -3.72 0.96 -2.65
C THR A 82 -4.51 0.89 -3.95
N CYS A 83 -4.00 1.59 -4.96
CA CYS A 83 -4.65 1.74 -6.25
C CYS A 83 -4.00 0.82 -7.30
N ASP A 84 -4.17 -0.51 -7.15
CA ASP A 84 -3.70 -1.49 -8.13
C ASP A 84 -4.35 -1.24 -9.51
N CYS A 85 -5.54 -0.65 -9.54
CA CYS A 85 -6.20 -0.21 -10.75
C CYS A 85 -5.33 0.68 -11.65
N PHE A 86 -4.44 1.51 -11.07
CA PHE A 86 -3.54 2.35 -11.86
C PHE A 86 -2.23 1.66 -12.20
N MET A 87 -1.88 0.57 -11.55
CA MET A 87 -0.84 -0.35 -12.00
C MET A 87 -1.34 -1.19 -13.18
N GLU A 88 -2.58 -1.66 -13.12
CA GLU A 88 -3.23 -2.42 -14.20
C GLU A 88 -3.45 -1.57 -15.45
N LYS A 89 -3.82 -0.29 -15.28
CA LYS A 89 -4.05 0.70 -16.35
C LYS A 89 -3.25 1.98 -16.06
N PRO A 90 -1.93 1.97 -16.29
CA PRO A 90 -1.04 3.07 -15.94
C PRO A 90 -1.23 4.26 -16.89
N PHE A 91 -2.01 5.25 -16.45
CA PHE A 91 -2.36 6.44 -17.25
C PHE A 91 -1.13 7.28 -17.66
N TRP A 92 0.01 7.10 -17.03
CA TRP A 92 1.28 7.72 -17.45
C TRP A 92 1.94 7.05 -18.66
N LYS A 93 1.50 5.83 -19.02
CA LYS A 93 1.94 5.12 -20.23
C LYS A 93 0.98 5.28 -21.41
N ILE A 94 -0.29 5.57 -21.14
CA ILE A 94 -1.37 5.62 -22.12
C ILE A 94 -1.37 7.00 -22.79
N LYS A 95 -1.48 7.05 -24.14
CA LYS A 95 -1.49 8.31 -24.91
C LYS A 95 -2.76 9.10 -24.67
N ASP A 96 -3.92 8.47 -24.85
CA ASP A 96 -5.22 9.01 -24.50
C ASP A 96 -5.62 8.52 -23.11
N ASN A 97 -5.26 9.31 -22.11
CA ASN A 97 -5.40 8.95 -20.71
C ASN A 97 -6.53 9.69 -19.98
N TYR A 98 -7.37 10.43 -20.68
CA TYR A 98 -8.40 11.28 -20.06
C TYR A 98 -9.31 10.51 -19.10
N LYS A 99 -9.85 9.36 -19.53
CA LYS A 99 -10.70 8.49 -18.71
C LYS A 99 -10.00 8.07 -17.40
N TYR A 100 -8.75 7.64 -17.49
CA TYR A 100 -8.00 7.15 -16.32
C TYR A 100 -7.61 8.29 -15.36
N LEU A 101 -7.40 9.49 -15.88
CA LEU A 101 -7.21 10.69 -15.05
C LEU A 101 -8.51 11.09 -14.36
N LEU A 102 -9.66 10.92 -15.00
CA LEU A 102 -10.96 11.11 -14.35
C LEU A 102 -11.18 10.11 -13.23
N ASP A 103 -10.86 8.83 -13.47
CA ASP A 103 -10.90 7.79 -12.44
C ASP A 103 -9.97 8.13 -11.25
N PHE A 104 -8.77 8.63 -11.53
CA PHE A 104 -7.85 9.06 -10.48
C PHE A 104 -8.42 10.23 -9.65
N ARG A 105 -9.03 11.22 -10.29
CA ARG A 105 -9.70 12.33 -9.59
C ARG A 105 -10.88 11.86 -8.74
N ASN A 106 -11.66 10.90 -9.24
CA ASN A 106 -12.77 10.28 -8.50
C ASN A 106 -12.26 9.54 -7.26
N VAL A 107 -11.13 8.84 -7.37
CA VAL A 107 -10.46 8.18 -6.22
C VAL A 107 -10.00 9.21 -5.19
N ILE A 108 -9.36 10.31 -5.61
CA ILE A 108 -8.96 11.41 -4.72
C ILE A 108 -10.18 11.98 -3.97
N ASP A 109 -11.26 12.24 -4.67
CA ASP A 109 -12.49 12.80 -4.08
C ASP A 109 -13.11 11.83 -3.08
N ALA A 110 -13.22 10.56 -3.43
CA ALA A 110 -13.76 9.52 -2.56
C ALA A 110 -12.91 9.30 -1.31
N ALA A 111 -11.58 9.24 -1.46
CA ALA A 111 -10.63 9.11 -0.36
C ALA A 111 -10.76 10.29 0.62
N SER A 112 -10.78 11.51 0.09
CA SER A 112 -10.98 12.73 0.90
C SER A 112 -12.31 12.72 1.66
N LYS A 113 -13.42 12.43 1.00
CA LYS A 113 -14.77 12.36 1.61
C LYS A 113 -14.88 11.27 2.68
N PHE A 114 -14.10 10.21 2.55
CA PHE A 114 -14.02 9.16 3.55
C PHE A 114 -13.14 9.55 4.74
N GLY A 115 -12.11 10.34 4.52
CA GLY A 115 -11.08 10.69 5.50
C GLY A 115 -9.81 9.84 5.37
N ILE A 116 -9.58 9.23 4.20
CA ILE A 116 -8.33 8.53 3.87
C ILE A 116 -7.25 9.56 3.59
N LYS A 117 -6.08 9.36 4.21
CA LYS A 117 -4.94 10.28 4.07
C LYS A 117 -4.02 9.90 2.93
N TYR A 118 -3.74 8.61 2.74
CA TYR A 118 -2.72 8.12 1.82
C TYR A 118 -3.36 7.37 0.65
N ILE A 119 -2.99 7.76 -0.56
CA ILE A 119 -3.34 7.10 -1.81
C ILE A 119 -2.05 6.52 -2.39
N ILE A 120 -1.92 5.20 -2.39
CA ILE A 120 -0.72 4.50 -2.86
C ILE A 120 -0.87 4.23 -4.34
N ILE A 121 0.12 4.67 -5.11
CA ILE A 121 0.22 4.47 -6.56
C ILE A 121 1.38 3.51 -6.84
N PRO A 122 1.09 2.26 -7.22
CA PRO A 122 2.14 1.31 -7.54
C PRO A 122 2.79 1.63 -8.90
N LEU A 123 4.07 2.02 -8.84
CA LEU A 123 4.96 2.21 -10.00
C LEU A 123 5.87 0.97 -10.14
N VAL A 124 5.26 -0.20 -10.08
CA VAL A 124 5.90 -1.52 -10.18
C VAL A 124 5.17 -2.35 -11.24
N ASP A 125 5.72 -3.47 -11.63
CA ASP A 125 5.14 -4.39 -12.60
C ASP A 125 4.69 -3.64 -13.88
N ASN A 126 3.41 -3.76 -14.28
CA ASN A 126 2.89 -3.01 -15.44
C ASN A 126 2.90 -1.48 -15.22
N GLY A 127 2.87 -1.02 -13.96
CA GLY A 127 2.99 0.41 -13.61
C GLY A 127 4.41 0.97 -13.63
N SER A 128 5.44 0.11 -13.73
CA SER A 128 6.85 0.50 -13.65
C SER A 128 7.25 1.59 -14.65
N LEU A 129 8.10 2.53 -14.21
CA LEU A 129 8.61 3.64 -15.03
C LEU A 129 9.90 3.24 -15.75
N GLN A 130 9.77 2.43 -16.80
CA GLN A 130 10.88 1.76 -17.49
C GLN A 130 11.79 2.70 -18.30
N ASN A 131 11.33 3.91 -18.65
CA ASN A 131 12.10 4.84 -19.47
C ASN A 131 11.85 6.31 -19.09
N TYR A 132 12.70 7.20 -19.64
CA TYR A 132 12.64 8.63 -19.36
C TYR A 132 11.30 9.28 -19.73
N ILE A 133 10.64 8.82 -20.79
CA ILE A 133 9.34 9.37 -21.24
C ILE A 133 8.28 9.09 -20.17
N HIS A 134 8.22 7.87 -19.65
CA HIS A 134 7.28 7.50 -18.57
C HIS A 134 7.53 8.32 -17.31
N ILE A 135 8.81 8.48 -16.91
CA ILE A 135 9.19 9.31 -15.75
C ILE A 135 8.72 10.76 -15.95
N LYS A 136 9.06 11.37 -17.10
CA LYS A 136 8.69 12.75 -17.40
C LYS A 136 7.17 12.97 -17.43
N ARG A 137 6.43 12.03 -18.04
CA ARG A 137 4.96 12.06 -18.07
C ARG A 137 4.36 11.97 -16.66
N THR A 138 4.82 11.01 -15.86
CA THR A 138 4.37 10.84 -14.47
C THR A 138 4.58 12.12 -13.67
N ILE A 139 5.76 12.70 -13.71
CA ILE A 139 6.05 13.97 -13.02
C ILE A 139 5.10 15.08 -13.51
N LYS A 140 4.92 15.22 -14.81
CA LYS A 140 4.03 16.26 -15.39
C LYS A 140 2.58 16.10 -14.92
N ILE A 141 2.06 14.87 -14.95
CA ILE A 141 0.67 14.56 -14.55
C ILE A 141 0.46 14.87 -13.07
N PHE A 142 1.25 14.29 -12.17
CA PHE A 142 1.06 14.50 -10.73
C PHE A 142 1.29 15.95 -10.29
N LYS A 143 2.17 16.70 -10.97
CA LYS A 143 2.32 18.14 -10.74
C LYS A 143 1.07 18.92 -11.17
N LYS A 144 0.41 18.55 -12.27
CA LYS A 144 -0.86 19.17 -12.67
C LYS A 144 -1.98 18.90 -11.63
N GLU A 145 -2.04 17.72 -11.07
CA GLU A 145 -3.06 17.34 -10.09
C GLU A 145 -2.78 17.88 -8.66
N LEU A 146 -1.62 18.51 -8.42
CA LEU A 146 -1.22 19.00 -7.10
C LEU A 146 -2.26 19.94 -6.47
N LYS A 147 -2.89 20.83 -7.24
CA LYS A 147 -3.95 21.75 -6.74
C LYS A 147 -5.12 20.98 -6.14
N MET A 148 -5.56 19.91 -6.81
CA MET A 148 -6.64 19.04 -6.34
C MET A 148 -6.20 18.24 -5.10
N ILE A 149 -5.02 17.63 -5.13
CA ILE A 149 -4.45 16.87 -4.03
C ILE A 149 -4.40 17.73 -2.75
N LYS A 150 -3.93 18.98 -2.86
CA LYS A 150 -3.92 19.97 -1.77
C LYS A 150 -5.32 20.28 -1.27
N LYS A 151 -6.24 20.64 -2.17
CA LYS A 151 -7.64 20.99 -1.83
C LYS A 151 -8.34 19.84 -1.10
N LYS A 152 -8.06 18.59 -1.48
CA LYS A 152 -8.67 17.39 -0.91
C LYS A 152 -7.93 16.85 0.32
N ASN A 153 -6.82 17.48 0.71
CA ASN A 153 -6.01 17.12 1.87
C ASN A 153 -5.60 15.65 1.91
N VAL A 154 -5.25 15.08 0.77
CA VAL A 154 -4.69 13.72 0.63
C VAL A 154 -3.21 13.78 0.29
N GLU A 155 -2.52 12.66 0.45
CA GLU A 155 -1.13 12.50 0.06
C GLU A 155 -0.99 11.30 -0.88
N ILE A 156 -0.19 11.47 -1.93
CA ILE A 156 0.13 10.41 -2.88
C ILE A 156 1.43 9.73 -2.44
N LEU A 157 1.40 8.42 -2.29
CA LEU A 157 2.59 7.64 -1.97
C LEU A 157 2.94 6.75 -3.16
N PHE A 158 4.17 6.87 -3.65
CA PHE A 158 4.64 6.00 -4.72
C PHE A 158 5.28 4.75 -4.12
N GLU A 159 4.86 3.58 -4.60
CA GLU A 159 5.58 2.33 -4.45
C GLU A 159 6.34 2.08 -5.75
N SER A 160 7.65 1.85 -5.72
CA SER A 160 8.46 1.85 -6.95
C SER A 160 9.55 0.79 -6.91
N ASP A 161 9.90 0.29 -8.10
CA ASP A 161 11.02 -0.60 -8.36
C ASP A 161 12.33 0.12 -8.72
N PHE A 162 12.37 1.43 -8.59
CA PHE A 162 13.58 2.21 -8.82
C PHE A 162 14.70 1.85 -7.84
N LYS A 163 15.93 1.84 -8.34
CA LYS A 163 17.12 1.80 -7.49
C LYS A 163 17.10 2.95 -6.46
N PRO A 164 17.68 2.78 -5.27
CA PRO A 164 17.52 3.73 -4.16
C PRO A 164 17.79 5.19 -4.50
N LYS A 165 18.94 5.48 -5.13
CA LYS A 165 19.31 6.85 -5.57
C LYS A 165 18.35 7.41 -6.64
N ALA A 166 17.83 6.55 -7.53
CA ALA A 166 16.90 6.98 -8.57
C ALA A 166 15.52 7.34 -7.94
N LEU A 167 15.03 6.54 -6.99
CA LEU A 167 13.80 6.85 -6.26
C LEU A 167 13.94 8.15 -5.46
N GLU A 168 15.07 8.37 -4.80
CA GLU A 168 15.34 9.62 -4.10
C GLU A 168 15.29 10.83 -5.06
N LYS A 169 15.95 10.74 -6.22
CA LYS A 169 15.91 11.79 -7.24
C LYS A 169 14.49 12.02 -7.77
N PHE A 170 13.72 10.95 -7.95
CA PHE A 170 12.35 11.03 -8.43
C PHE A 170 11.42 11.71 -7.43
N ILE A 171 11.41 11.28 -6.16
CA ILE A 171 10.50 11.84 -5.16
C ILE A 171 10.79 13.31 -4.85
N LYS A 172 12.03 13.74 -4.91
CA LYS A 172 12.43 15.15 -4.75
C LYS A 172 11.90 16.09 -5.85
N ARG A 173 11.32 15.55 -6.93
CA ARG A 173 10.67 16.37 -7.97
C ARG A 173 9.28 16.87 -7.58
N PHE A 174 8.76 16.43 -6.43
CA PHE A 174 7.42 16.72 -5.94
C PHE A 174 7.42 17.54 -4.64
N ASP A 175 6.26 18.11 -4.29
CA ASP A 175 6.04 18.76 -2.99
C ASP A 175 5.90 17.67 -1.89
N LEU A 176 6.92 17.48 -1.11
CA LEU A 176 7.04 16.40 -0.11
C LEU A 176 6.01 16.48 1.03
N ARG A 177 5.26 17.57 1.13
CA ARG A 177 4.10 17.66 2.03
C ARG A 177 2.96 16.77 1.56
N TYR A 178 2.81 16.61 0.24
CA TYR A 178 1.70 15.90 -0.40
C TYR A 178 2.13 14.65 -1.16
N PHE A 179 3.43 14.40 -1.25
CA PHE A 179 3.99 13.20 -1.87
C PHE A 179 4.94 12.50 -0.91
N GLY A 180 5.02 11.19 -1.03
CA GLY A 180 5.90 10.35 -0.23
C GLY A 180 6.10 8.99 -0.86
N ILE A 181 6.64 8.09 -0.08
CA ILE A 181 6.95 6.72 -0.50
C ILE A 181 6.15 5.75 0.33
N ASN A 182 5.53 4.77 -0.35
CA ASN A 182 5.14 3.50 0.23
C ASN A 182 6.31 2.53 0.06
N TYR A 183 6.91 2.09 1.14
CA TYR A 183 8.03 1.16 1.11
C TYR A 183 7.51 -0.27 1.22
N ASP A 184 7.76 -1.11 0.23
CA ASP A 184 7.45 -2.54 0.24
C ASP A 184 8.76 -3.34 0.40
N ILE A 185 8.98 -3.88 1.61
CA ILE A 185 10.19 -4.63 1.93
C ILE A 185 10.34 -5.90 1.08
N GLY A 186 9.23 -6.54 0.69
CA GLY A 186 9.27 -7.74 -0.15
C GLY A 186 9.64 -7.41 -1.59
N ASN A 187 9.13 -6.31 -2.15
CA ASN A 187 9.54 -5.87 -3.49
C ASN A 187 11.03 -5.49 -3.49
N SER A 188 11.50 -4.83 -2.46
CA SER A 188 12.90 -4.49 -2.24
C SER A 188 13.79 -5.75 -2.20
N ALA A 189 13.41 -6.75 -1.39
CA ALA A 189 14.10 -8.04 -1.31
C ALA A 189 14.12 -8.76 -2.67
N GLY A 190 12.98 -8.79 -3.38
CA GLY A 190 12.88 -9.39 -4.71
C GLY A 190 13.80 -8.73 -5.75
N LEU A 191 14.11 -7.45 -5.58
CA LEU A 191 15.04 -6.69 -6.41
C LEU A 191 16.50 -6.77 -5.92
N GLY A 192 16.74 -7.34 -4.74
CA GLY A 192 18.07 -7.45 -4.14
C GLY A 192 18.63 -6.13 -3.63
N TYR A 193 17.76 -5.20 -3.23
CA TYR A 193 18.22 -3.92 -2.67
C TYR A 193 18.59 -4.08 -1.19
N ASP A 194 19.67 -3.37 -0.80
CA ASP A 194 20.07 -3.29 0.59
C ASP A 194 19.25 -2.24 1.33
N ILE A 195 18.54 -2.67 2.36
CA ILE A 195 17.62 -1.82 3.12
C ILE A 195 18.31 -0.62 3.77
N ASP A 196 19.57 -0.75 4.22
CA ASP A 196 20.30 0.36 4.83
C ASP A 196 20.60 1.45 3.79
N SER A 197 20.94 1.06 2.56
CA SER A 197 21.12 1.96 1.42
C SER A 197 19.82 2.65 1.03
N GLU A 198 18.69 1.93 1.04
CA GLU A 198 17.36 2.46 0.76
C GLU A 198 16.96 3.51 1.81
N PHE A 199 17.06 3.18 3.09
CA PHE A 199 16.68 4.08 4.17
C PHE A 199 17.62 5.29 4.28
N LYS A 200 18.90 5.14 3.95
CA LYS A 200 19.85 6.25 3.83
C LYS A 200 19.45 7.21 2.70
N SER A 201 18.99 6.69 1.57
CA SER A 201 18.63 7.51 0.39
C SER A 201 17.28 8.20 0.58
N TYR A 202 16.24 7.45 0.89
CA TYR A 202 14.87 7.98 0.87
C TYR A 202 14.03 7.69 2.12
N GLY A 203 14.60 7.10 3.17
CA GLY A 203 13.88 6.70 4.39
C GLY A 203 13.03 7.80 4.99
N LYS A 204 13.52 9.07 5.00
CA LYS A 204 12.77 10.23 5.52
C LYS A 204 11.48 10.58 4.74
N TYR A 205 11.31 10.03 3.54
CA TYR A 205 10.12 10.22 2.71
C TYR A 205 9.12 9.07 2.81
N ILE A 206 9.46 8.00 3.56
CA ILE A 206 8.57 6.85 3.77
C ILE A 206 7.45 7.25 4.74
N LYS A 207 6.20 7.09 4.29
CA LYS A 207 4.99 7.40 5.07
C LYS A 207 4.11 6.18 5.34
N ASN A 208 4.29 5.11 4.57
CA ASN A 208 3.64 3.82 4.74
C ASN A 208 4.63 2.69 4.45
N ILE A 209 4.48 1.55 5.10
CA ILE A 209 5.34 0.38 4.91
C ILE A 209 4.45 -0.84 4.67
N HIS A 210 4.71 -1.55 3.57
CA HIS A 210 4.14 -2.86 3.30
C HIS A 210 5.09 -3.96 3.77
N ILE A 211 4.54 -4.89 4.54
CA ILE A 211 5.23 -6.10 5.01
C ILE A 211 4.88 -7.26 4.09
N LYS A 212 5.85 -7.67 3.35
CA LYS A 212 5.83 -8.78 2.40
C LYS A 212 7.17 -9.49 2.46
N ASP A 213 7.24 -10.72 2.02
CA ASP A 213 8.50 -11.42 1.81
C ASP A 213 8.56 -12.04 0.41
N LYS A 214 9.70 -11.92 -0.22
CA LYS A 214 9.97 -12.45 -1.56
C LYS A 214 11.36 -13.05 -1.62
N LYS A 215 11.52 -14.08 -2.42
CA LYS A 215 12.84 -14.53 -2.85
C LYS A 215 13.44 -13.54 -3.85
N PHE A 216 14.75 -13.38 -3.81
CA PHE A 216 15.48 -12.61 -4.82
C PHE A 216 15.12 -13.09 -6.23
N LYS A 217 14.70 -12.17 -7.11
CA LYS A 217 14.16 -12.46 -8.45
C LYS A 217 13.03 -13.51 -8.47
N GLY A 218 12.41 -13.77 -7.32
CA GLY A 218 11.43 -14.83 -7.14
C GLY A 218 10.04 -14.34 -6.77
N LYS A 219 9.21 -15.29 -6.33
CA LYS A 219 7.81 -15.06 -5.96
C LYS A 219 7.68 -14.62 -4.50
N THR A 220 6.52 -14.06 -4.18
CA THR A 220 6.10 -13.80 -2.80
C THR A 220 5.96 -15.12 -2.04
N VAL A 221 6.56 -15.17 -0.86
CA VAL A 221 6.57 -16.33 0.05
C VAL A 221 6.04 -15.95 1.42
N ARG A 222 5.88 -16.91 2.32
CA ARG A 222 5.53 -16.65 3.72
C ARG A 222 6.63 -15.80 4.36
N LEU A 223 6.25 -14.99 5.35
CA LEU A 223 7.23 -14.19 6.10
C LEU A 223 8.29 -15.08 6.77
N GLY A 224 9.55 -14.77 6.54
CA GLY A 224 10.71 -15.51 7.00
C GLY A 224 11.21 -16.61 6.06
N GLU A 225 10.51 -16.87 4.95
CA GLU A 225 10.95 -17.84 3.92
C GLU A 225 11.62 -17.14 2.72
N GLY A 226 11.65 -15.82 2.70
CA GLY A 226 12.23 -15.00 1.65
C GLY A 226 13.55 -14.34 2.05
N ASP A 227 13.88 -13.27 1.36
CA ASP A 227 15.12 -12.53 1.53
C ASP A 227 14.89 -11.13 2.14
N ALA A 228 13.68 -10.86 2.68
CA ALA A 228 13.37 -9.61 3.33
C ALA A 228 14.12 -9.45 4.67
N GLN A 229 14.81 -8.32 4.83
CA GLN A 229 15.74 -8.08 5.96
C GLN A 229 15.00 -7.41 7.14
N PHE A 230 14.11 -8.16 7.83
CA PHE A 230 13.24 -7.63 8.88
C PHE A 230 13.99 -7.00 10.07
N GLU A 231 15.15 -7.55 10.46
CA GLU A 231 15.98 -7.00 11.53
C GLU A 231 16.60 -5.65 11.15
N LYS A 232 17.01 -5.50 9.89
CA LYS A 232 17.46 -4.19 9.40
C LYS A 232 16.29 -3.21 9.29
N LEU A 233 15.09 -3.67 8.89
CA LEU A 233 13.89 -2.83 8.91
C LEU A 233 13.66 -2.27 10.32
N GLU A 234 13.67 -3.12 11.33
CA GLU A 234 13.46 -2.72 12.72
C GLU A 234 14.45 -1.63 13.16
N LYS A 235 15.74 -1.82 12.90
CA LYS A 235 16.79 -0.84 13.20
C LYS A 235 16.53 0.50 12.50
N ASN A 236 16.20 0.48 11.23
CA ASN A 236 16.00 1.68 10.42
C ASN A 236 14.74 2.47 10.82
N ILE A 237 13.61 1.80 11.07
CA ILE A 237 12.39 2.48 11.53
C ILE A 237 12.56 3.08 12.93
N LYS A 238 13.34 2.43 13.82
CA LYS A 238 13.72 2.99 15.12
C LYS A 238 14.57 4.25 14.97
N LYS A 239 15.64 4.18 14.15
CA LYS A 239 16.54 5.29 13.88
C LYS A 239 15.79 6.50 13.32
N LEU A 240 14.84 6.30 12.42
CA LEU A 240 14.01 7.35 11.84
C LEU A 240 12.89 7.84 12.77
N LYS A 241 12.69 7.20 13.93
CA LYS A 241 11.52 7.46 14.79
C LYS A 241 10.22 7.39 13.98
N TYR A 242 10.10 6.38 13.10
CA TYR A 242 9.00 6.21 12.17
C TYR A 242 7.63 6.21 12.88
N LYS A 243 6.68 6.97 12.32
CA LYS A 243 5.32 7.15 12.90
C LYS A 243 4.21 6.72 11.93
N GLY A 244 4.56 6.20 10.77
CA GLY A 244 3.61 5.78 9.75
C GLY A 244 2.92 4.46 10.05
N SER A 245 2.14 3.97 9.10
CA SER A 245 1.47 2.67 9.18
C SER A 245 2.40 1.55 8.73
N VAL A 246 2.21 0.37 9.31
CA VAL A 246 2.86 -0.88 8.89
C VAL A 246 1.75 -1.86 8.52
N ILE A 247 1.65 -2.20 7.24
CA ILE A 247 0.54 -2.95 6.64
C ILE A 247 1.03 -4.31 6.16
N LEU A 248 0.40 -5.38 6.63
CA LEU A 248 0.70 -6.73 6.17
C LEU A 248 0.08 -6.98 4.80
N GLN A 249 0.93 -7.13 3.78
CA GLN A 249 0.60 -7.52 2.40
C GLN A 249 1.23 -8.88 2.08
N THR A 250 1.04 -9.83 2.95
CA THR A 250 1.72 -11.13 2.95
C THR A 250 1.21 -12.09 1.87
N ALA A 251 1.95 -13.19 1.65
CA ALA A 251 1.48 -14.30 0.82
C ALA A 251 0.14 -14.84 1.33
N ARG A 252 -0.60 -15.47 0.42
CA ARG A 252 -1.85 -16.15 0.72
C ARG A 252 -1.60 -17.56 1.25
N SER A 253 -2.54 -18.08 2.02
CA SER A 253 -2.52 -19.48 2.45
C SER A 253 -2.70 -20.43 1.27
N LYS A 254 -1.77 -21.37 1.12
CA LYS A 254 -1.91 -22.45 0.15
C LYS A 254 -3.08 -23.40 0.46
N ARG A 255 -3.52 -23.45 1.73
CA ARG A 255 -4.60 -24.32 2.23
C ARG A 255 -5.93 -23.60 2.40
N LYS A 256 -6.13 -22.42 1.80
CA LYS A 256 -7.32 -21.57 1.94
C LYS A 256 -7.66 -21.20 3.41
N GLN A 257 -6.64 -21.14 4.26
CA GLN A 257 -6.77 -20.79 5.68
C GLN A 257 -6.23 -19.39 5.94
N ASP A 258 -6.73 -18.39 5.19
CA ASP A 258 -6.20 -17.03 5.17
C ASP A 258 -6.19 -16.36 6.57
N TYR A 259 -7.19 -16.65 7.42
CA TYR A 259 -7.21 -16.13 8.80
C TYR A 259 -6.04 -16.66 9.63
N ASN A 260 -5.76 -17.98 9.58
CA ASN A 260 -4.67 -18.58 10.32
C ASN A 260 -3.31 -18.09 9.78
N GLU A 261 -3.20 -17.95 8.47
CA GLU A 261 -2.01 -17.39 7.85
C GLU A 261 -1.76 -15.94 8.28
N ALA A 262 -2.80 -15.10 8.30
CA ALA A 262 -2.70 -13.73 8.81
C ALA A 262 -2.31 -13.68 10.29
N LYS A 263 -2.81 -14.62 11.11
CA LYS A 263 -2.43 -14.75 12.54
C LYS A 263 -0.95 -15.07 12.71
N LEU A 264 -0.44 -16.05 11.95
CA LEU A 264 0.98 -16.45 12.00
C LEU A 264 1.89 -15.32 11.52
N ASN A 265 1.56 -14.69 10.40
CA ASN A 265 2.31 -13.56 9.86
C ASN A 265 2.31 -12.37 10.83
N PHE A 266 1.18 -12.10 11.50
CA PHE A 266 1.12 -11.02 12.49
C PHE A 266 1.97 -11.30 13.73
N LYS A 267 1.95 -12.54 14.24
CA LYS A 267 2.84 -12.96 15.33
C LYS A 267 4.30 -12.76 14.94
N PHE A 268 4.71 -13.29 13.79
CA PHE A 268 6.08 -13.17 13.27
C PHE A 268 6.55 -11.71 13.21
N ILE A 269 5.77 -10.82 12.61
CA ILE A 269 6.22 -9.43 12.43
C ILE A 269 6.23 -8.63 13.75
N LYS A 270 5.35 -8.95 14.70
CA LYS A 270 5.39 -8.36 16.04
C LYS A 270 6.70 -8.70 16.74
N GLU A 271 7.14 -9.95 16.66
CA GLU A 271 8.40 -10.42 17.23
C GLU A 271 9.59 -9.75 16.54
N LYS A 272 9.62 -9.71 15.20
CA LYS A 272 10.71 -9.12 14.42
C LYS A 272 10.86 -7.62 14.64
N LEU A 273 9.79 -6.88 14.78
CA LEU A 273 9.83 -5.45 15.04
C LEU A 273 9.84 -5.11 16.54
N LYS A 274 10.08 -6.09 17.42
CA LYS A 274 10.14 -5.94 18.88
C LYS A 274 9.02 -5.07 19.44
N ASN A 275 7.82 -5.29 18.92
CA ASN A 275 6.62 -4.58 19.33
C ASN A 275 5.90 -5.39 20.42
N ASN A 276 6.57 -5.56 21.57
CA ASN A 276 5.99 -6.25 22.71
C ASN A 276 4.79 -5.46 23.25
N ASP A 277 3.78 -6.19 23.68
CA ASP A 277 2.53 -5.65 24.25
C ASP A 277 2.72 -4.96 25.59
#